data_a382c6c81d2201241ed472f9b52c0287
#
_entry.id   a382c6c81d2201241ed472f9b52c0287
#
_cell.length_a   1.000
_cell.length_b   1.000
_cell.length_c   1.000
_cell.angle_alpha   90.00
_cell.angle_beta   90.00
_cell.angle_gamma   90.00
#
_symmetry.space_group_name_H-M   'P 1'
#
loop_
_entity.id
_entity.type
_entity.pdbx_description
1 polymer ?
#
loop_
_entity_poly.entity_id
_entity_poly.type
_entity_poly.pdbx_seq_one_letter_code
_entity_poly.pdbx_strand_id
1 'polypeptide(L)'
;MPKRLLLPLVVCALGLLASNVSAAEAISETQARQLVPAVAKVLLQRASTTALLHYCGQHYPRLESPAEHATTHWLHANQQVLTKADSIREQLLQSIRQEQSRFSAEKFALDIDKLVEQSVQHFEQALAAYSPAQQHKVCNHLILSVNSGEWDVQHKQAKAFTILQNYH
;
A
#
# COMPACT_ATOMS: atom_id res chain seq x y z
N MET A 1 75.53 -25.37 -19.76
CA MET A 1 74.97 -24.09 -19.27
C MET A 1 73.45 -24.18 -19.32
N PRO A 2 72.79 -24.40 -18.21
CA PRO A 2 71.28 -24.41 -18.23
C PRO A 2 70.75 -23.04 -17.89
N LYS A 3 69.82 -22.56 -18.76
CA LYS A 3 69.04 -21.34 -18.58
C LYS A 3 67.95 -21.57 -17.54
N ARG A 4 68.00 -20.83 -16.42
CA ARG A 4 66.96 -20.79 -15.40
C ARG A 4 65.77 -19.97 -15.94
N LEU A 5 64.61 -20.64 -16.10
CA LEU A 5 63.33 -20.01 -16.36
C LEU A 5 62.77 -19.54 -15.01
N LEU A 6 62.62 -18.25 -14.83
CA LEU A 6 61.89 -17.64 -13.73
C LEU A 6 60.42 -17.55 -14.14
N LEU A 7 59.55 -18.33 -13.45
CA LEU A 7 58.12 -18.18 -13.51
C LEU A 7 57.66 -17.04 -12.58
N PRO A 8 56.89 -16.07 -12.99
CA PRO A 8 56.26 -15.13 -12.07
C PRO A 8 55.01 -15.75 -11.45
N LEU A 9 54.98 -15.79 -10.12
CA LEU A 9 53.81 -16.10 -9.30
C LEU A 9 52.79 -14.98 -9.46
N VAL A 10 51.74 -15.27 -10.20
CA VAL A 10 50.55 -14.41 -10.22
C VAL A 10 49.70 -14.76 -8.99
N VAL A 11 49.80 -13.93 -7.96
CA VAL A 11 48.95 -14.00 -6.79
C VAL A 11 47.59 -13.40 -7.19
N CYS A 12 46.61 -14.25 -7.52
CA CYS A 12 45.21 -13.85 -7.63
C CYS A 12 44.67 -13.52 -6.24
N ALA A 13 44.68 -12.24 -5.88
CA ALA A 13 43.92 -11.73 -4.76
C ALA A 13 42.41 -11.76 -5.13
N LEU A 14 41.77 -12.88 -4.82
CA LEU A 14 40.30 -12.99 -4.81
C LEU A 14 39.77 -12.13 -3.66
N GLY A 15 39.49 -10.86 -3.98
CA GLY A 15 38.72 -9.97 -3.10
C GLY A 15 37.33 -10.56 -2.88
N LEU A 16 37.12 -11.14 -1.70
CA LEU A 16 35.83 -11.49 -1.15
C LEU A 16 35.06 -10.17 -0.96
N LEU A 17 34.33 -9.77 -1.98
CA LEU A 17 33.22 -8.79 -1.83
C LEU A 17 32.17 -9.51 -0.97
N ALA A 18 32.31 -9.41 0.33
CA ALA A 18 31.23 -9.70 1.26
C ALA A 18 30.12 -8.70 0.96
N SER A 19 29.20 -9.10 0.09
CA SER A 19 27.92 -8.42 -0.08
C SER A 19 27.22 -8.48 1.27
N ASN A 20 27.26 -7.38 2.02
CA ASN A 20 26.41 -7.18 3.17
C ASN A 20 24.96 -7.09 2.62
N VAL A 21 24.37 -8.24 2.37
CA VAL A 21 22.92 -8.36 2.28
C VAL A 21 22.43 -8.05 3.69
N SER A 22 22.04 -6.78 3.90
CA SER A 22 21.34 -6.39 5.11
C SER A 22 20.11 -7.28 5.19
N ALA A 23 20.15 -8.29 6.04
CA ALA A 23 18.97 -9.08 6.35
C ALA A 23 17.95 -8.08 6.89
N ALA A 24 16.86 -7.88 6.18
CA ALA A 24 15.77 -7.04 6.67
C ALA A 24 15.40 -7.58 8.05
N GLU A 25 15.53 -6.74 9.07
CA GLU A 25 15.28 -7.12 10.45
C GLU A 25 13.83 -7.62 10.55
N ALA A 26 13.63 -8.83 11.06
CA ALA A 26 12.31 -9.44 11.15
C ALA A 26 11.41 -8.57 12.05
N ILE A 27 10.20 -8.28 11.59
CA ILE A 27 9.22 -7.48 12.36
C ILE A 27 8.88 -8.25 13.64
N SER A 28 9.14 -7.65 14.81
CA SER A 28 8.79 -8.23 16.09
C SER A 28 7.27 -8.31 16.28
N GLU A 29 6.79 -9.21 17.15
CA GLU A 29 5.36 -9.34 17.45
C GLU A 29 4.74 -8.02 17.94
N THR A 30 5.46 -7.26 18.76
CA THR A 30 5.01 -5.96 19.24
C THR A 30 4.85 -4.93 18.12
N GLN A 31 5.80 -4.89 17.18
CA GLN A 31 5.70 -4.06 15.99
C GLN A 31 4.54 -4.51 15.09
N ALA A 32 4.40 -5.82 14.86
CA ALA A 32 3.33 -6.37 14.04
C ALA A 32 1.94 -5.99 14.57
N ARG A 33 1.72 -6.03 15.89
CA ARG A 33 0.45 -5.62 16.53
C ARG A 33 0.06 -4.17 16.24
N GLN A 34 1.03 -3.29 16.00
CA GLN A 34 0.79 -1.88 15.64
C GLN A 34 0.69 -1.68 14.13
N LEU A 35 1.57 -2.34 13.37
CA LEU A 35 1.69 -2.16 11.93
C LEU A 35 0.52 -2.78 11.16
N VAL A 36 0.07 -3.98 11.53
CA VAL A 36 -1.03 -4.67 10.84
C VAL A 36 -2.29 -3.80 10.71
N PRO A 37 -2.85 -3.25 11.81
CA PRO A 37 -4.03 -2.41 11.69
C PRO A 37 -3.75 -1.07 11.00
N ALA A 38 -2.54 -0.53 11.07
CA ALA A 38 -2.17 0.71 10.38
C ALA A 38 -2.11 0.49 8.87
N VAL A 39 -1.42 -0.56 8.42
CA VAL A 39 -1.35 -0.96 7.01
C VAL A 39 -2.74 -1.25 6.46
N ALA A 40 -3.55 -2.06 7.17
CA ALA A 40 -4.91 -2.39 6.74
C ALA A 40 -5.77 -1.13 6.52
N LYS A 41 -5.72 -0.15 7.44
CA LYS A 41 -6.46 1.11 7.31
C LYS A 41 -6.05 1.94 6.10
N VAL A 42 -4.76 2.02 5.81
CA VAL A 42 -4.25 2.79 4.66
C VAL A 42 -4.61 2.10 3.34
N LEU A 43 -4.47 0.78 3.27
CA LEU A 43 -4.85 0.01 2.07
C LEU A 43 -6.36 0.04 1.83
N LEU A 44 -7.17 -0.06 2.89
CA LEU A 44 -8.61 0.08 2.82
C LEU A 44 -9.03 1.49 2.35
N GLN A 45 -8.38 2.53 2.87
CA GLN A 45 -8.59 3.91 2.41
C GLN A 45 -8.31 4.05 0.92
N ARG A 46 -7.16 3.51 0.42
CA ARG A 46 -6.83 3.52 -1.01
C ARG A 46 -7.93 2.86 -1.83
N ALA A 47 -8.26 1.63 -1.50
CA ALA A 47 -9.21 0.86 -2.28
C ALA A 47 -10.61 1.48 -2.25
N SER A 48 -11.09 1.92 -1.08
CA SER A 48 -12.39 2.58 -0.97
C SER A 48 -12.42 3.88 -1.77
N THR A 49 -11.43 4.76 -1.62
CA THR A 49 -11.40 6.05 -2.34
C THR A 49 -11.42 5.83 -3.85
N THR A 50 -10.58 4.93 -4.38
CA THR A 50 -10.53 4.66 -5.82
C THR A 50 -11.81 4.01 -6.34
N ALA A 51 -12.39 3.06 -5.60
CA ALA A 51 -13.63 2.40 -6.00
C ALA A 51 -14.83 3.36 -6.00
N LEU A 52 -14.92 4.25 -5.00
CA LEU A 52 -16.00 5.25 -4.93
C LEU A 52 -15.94 6.26 -6.06
N LEU A 53 -14.74 6.76 -6.37
CA LEU A 53 -14.54 7.66 -7.51
C LEU A 53 -14.85 6.97 -8.84
N HIS A 54 -14.41 5.72 -9.00
CA HIS A 54 -14.72 4.90 -10.17
C HIS A 54 -16.22 4.69 -10.34
N TYR A 55 -16.95 4.33 -9.27
CA TYR A 55 -18.40 4.22 -9.27
C TYR A 55 -19.05 5.52 -9.75
N CYS A 56 -18.64 6.66 -9.22
CA CYS A 56 -19.18 7.95 -9.59
C CYS A 56 -18.94 8.29 -11.06
N GLY A 57 -17.75 8.00 -11.60
CA GLY A 57 -17.44 8.20 -13.01
C GLY A 57 -18.27 7.30 -13.94
N GLN A 58 -18.44 6.01 -13.56
CA GLN A 58 -19.21 5.06 -14.37
C GLN A 58 -20.72 5.38 -14.43
N HIS A 59 -21.31 5.79 -13.30
CA HIS A 59 -22.76 6.02 -13.23
C HIS A 59 -23.18 7.41 -13.70
N TYR A 60 -22.24 8.36 -13.74
CA TYR A 60 -22.51 9.74 -14.15
C TYR A 60 -21.50 10.22 -15.20
N PRO A 61 -21.79 10.08 -16.50
CA PRO A 61 -20.82 10.37 -17.58
C PRO A 61 -20.19 11.78 -17.51
N ARG A 62 -20.92 12.78 -16.96
CA ARG A 62 -20.38 14.13 -16.75
C ARG A 62 -19.34 14.21 -15.63
N LEU A 63 -19.28 13.20 -14.76
CA LEU A 63 -18.32 13.10 -13.66
C LEU A 63 -17.15 12.15 -13.96
N GLU A 64 -17.13 11.47 -15.11
CA GLU A 64 -16.08 10.52 -15.49
C GLU A 64 -14.68 11.15 -15.43
N SER A 65 -14.44 12.15 -16.26
CA SER A 65 -13.14 12.86 -16.27
C SER A 65 -12.80 13.55 -14.93
N PRO A 66 -13.72 14.26 -14.25
CA PRO A 66 -13.46 14.76 -12.90
C PRO A 66 -13.08 13.66 -11.88
N ALA A 67 -13.72 12.49 -11.94
CA ALA A 67 -13.43 11.36 -11.03
C ALA A 67 -12.06 10.73 -11.30
N GLU A 68 -11.70 10.55 -12.58
CA GLU A 68 -10.37 10.07 -12.98
C GLU A 68 -9.26 11.03 -12.54
N HIS A 69 -9.47 12.35 -12.75
CA HIS A 69 -8.54 13.36 -12.29
C HIS A 69 -8.39 13.33 -10.76
N ALA A 70 -9.49 13.26 -10.02
CA ALA A 70 -9.45 13.16 -8.55
C ALA A 70 -8.73 11.90 -8.07
N THR A 71 -8.93 10.76 -8.75
CA THR A 71 -8.23 9.50 -8.46
C THR A 71 -6.72 9.66 -8.63
N THR A 72 -6.29 10.17 -9.77
CA THR A 72 -4.86 10.36 -10.09
C THR A 72 -4.21 11.35 -9.11
N HIS A 73 -4.88 12.47 -8.85
CA HIS A 73 -4.42 13.49 -7.90
C HIS A 73 -4.24 12.90 -6.49
N TRP A 74 -5.25 12.17 -6.00
CA TRP A 74 -5.23 11.57 -4.67
C TRP A 74 -4.13 10.51 -4.52
N LEU A 75 -3.98 9.62 -5.52
CA LEU A 75 -2.91 8.61 -5.53
C LEU A 75 -1.53 9.26 -5.49
N HIS A 76 -1.34 10.34 -6.25
CA HIS A 76 -0.09 11.09 -6.25
C HIS A 76 0.16 11.80 -4.92
N ALA A 77 -0.83 12.49 -4.35
CA ALA A 77 -0.71 13.20 -3.08
C ALA A 77 -0.38 12.25 -1.91
N ASN A 78 -0.87 11.00 -1.97
CA ASN A 78 -0.66 10.00 -0.92
C ASN A 78 0.43 8.97 -1.26
N GLN A 79 1.14 9.13 -2.39
CA GLN A 79 2.08 8.13 -2.92
C GLN A 79 3.08 7.63 -1.87
N GLN A 80 3.66 8.52 -1.09
CA GLN A 80 4.69 8.17 -0.12
C GLN A 80 4.15 7.19 0.95
N VAL A 81 3.01 7.50 1.56
CA VAL A 81 2.42 6.65 2.61
C VAL A 81 1.86 5.36 2.03
N LEU A 82 1.33 5.37 0.80
CA LEU A 82 0.85 4.18 0.12
C LEU A 82 2.00 3.22 -0.19
N THR A 83 3.11 3.71 -0.76
CA THR A 83 4.31 2.91 -1.02
C THR A 83 4.90 2.34 0.27
N LYS A 84 4.91 3.13 1.35
CA LYS A 84 5.36 2.66 2.66
C LYS A 84 4.45 1.55 3.21
N ALA A 85 3.13 1.70 3.09
CA ALA A 85 2.17 0.68 3.51
C ALA A 85 2.34 -0.63 2.73
N ASP A 86 2.54 -0.55 1.40
CA ASP A 86 2.81 -1.72 0.57
C ASP A 86 4.13 -2.41 0.97
N SER A 87 5.21 -1.66 1.20
CA SER A 87 6.49 -2.20 1.65
C SER A 87 6.38 -2.93 3.00
N ILE A 88 5.69 -2.31 3.98
CA ILE A 88 5.50 -2.93 5.30
C ILE A 88 4.59 -4.17 5.18
N ARG A 89 3.56 -4.13 4.33
CA ARG A 89 2.72 -5.31 4.06
C ARG A 89 3.56 -6.49 3.58
N GLU A 90 4.47 -6.28 2.64
CA GLU A 90 5.33 -7.35 2.13
C GLU A 90 6.27 -7.89 3.21
N GLN A 91 6.83 -7.03 4.06
CA GLN A 91 7.67 -7.44 5.19
C GLN A 91 6.87 -8.28 6.20
N LEU A 92 5.64 -7.86 6.54
CA LEU A 92 4.74 -8.61 7.41
C LEU A 92 4.42 -10.00 6.83
N LEU A 93 4.08 -10.07 5.53
CA LEU A 93 3.81 -11.33 4.84
C LEU A 93 5.04 -12.24 4.82
N GLN A 94 6.23 -11.68 4.62
CA GLN A 94 7.49 -12.43 4.66
C GLN A 94 7.77 -12.98 6.06
N SER A 95 7.61 -12.18 7.13
CA SER A 95 7.79 -12.61 8.52
C SER A 95 6.83 -13.75 8.88
N ILE A 96 5.54 -13.64 8.50
CA ILE A 96 4.53 -14.69 8.75
C ILE A 96 4.90 -15.99 8.00
N ARG A 97 5.44 -15.91 6.78
CA ARG A 97 5.89 -17.09 6.01
C ARG A 97 7.08 -17.77 6.66
N GLN A 98 8.01 -17.00 7.22
CA GLN A 98 9.22 -17.52 7.89
C GLN A 98 8.90 -18.26 9.19
N GLU A 99 7.87 -17.83 9.93
CA GLU A 99 7.38 -18.46 11.16
C GLU A 99 6.54 -19.74 10.93
N GLN A 100 6.64 -20.36 9.74
CA GLN A 100 5.97 -21.62 9.35
C GLN A 100 4.44 -21.53 9.20
N SER A 101 3.89 -20.33 9.10
CA SER A 101 2.44 -20.17 8.93
C SER A 101 2.06 -19.59 7.55
N ARG A 102 2.35 -20.34 6.48
CA ARG A 102 1.93 -19.98 5.11
C ARG A 102 0.42 -19.69 5.04
N PHE A 103 -0.35 -20.49 5.77
CA PHE A 103 -1.80 -20.34 5.88
C PHE A 103 -2.21 -18.99 6.52
N SER A 104 -1.48 -18.51 7.51
CA SER A 104 -1.75 -17.22 8.16
C SER A 104 -1.43 -16.03 7.27
N ALA A 105 -0.40 -16.12 6.40
CA ALA A 105 -0.08 -15.07 5.43
C ALA A 105 -1.16 -14.93 4.35
N GLU A 106 -1.62 -16.05 3.81
CA GLU A 106 -2.70 -16.10 2.82
C GLU A 106 -4.01 -15.58 3.43
N LYS A 107 -4.32 -16.00 4.65
CA LYS A 107 -5.51 -15.50 5.38
C LYS A 107 -5.45 -14.01 5.61
N PHE A 108 -4.31 -13.45 6.04
CA PHE A 108 -4.14 -12.02 6.25
C PHE A 108 -4.38 -11.21 4.95
N ALA A 109 -3.85 -11.68 3.81
CA ALA A 109 -4.09 -11.05 2.52
C ALA A 109 -5.57 -11.10 2.12
N LEU A 110 -6.21 -12.27 2.24
CA LEU A 110 -7.64 -12.47 1.94
C LEU A 110 -8.54 -11.62 2.84
N ASP A 111 -8.21 -11.47 4.13
CA ASP A 111 -9.01 -10.68 5.06
C ASP A 111 -8.99 -9.19 4.69
N ILE A 112 -7.85 -8.66 4.22
CA ILE A 112 -7.78 -7.28 3.71
C ILE A 112 -8.62 -7.11 2.45
N ASP A 113 -8.48 -7.99 1.48
CA ASP A 113 -9.22 -7.91 0.21
C ASP A 113 -10.72 -8.02 0.45
N LYS A 114 -11.14 -8.91 1.35
CA LYS A 114 -12.55 -9.04 1.77
C LYS A 114 -13.10 -7.78 2.45
N LEU A 115 -12.32 -7.15 3.32
CA LEU A 115 -12.71 -5.89 3.97
C LEU A 115 -12.88 -4.76 2.95
N VAL A 116 -12.03 -4.72 1.93
CA VAL A 116 -12.13 -3.78 0.81
C VAL A 116 -13.44 -4.00 0.06
N GLU A 117 -13.72 -5.22 -0.36
CA GLU A 117 -14.94 -5.57 -1.09
C GLU A 117 -16.20 -5.22 -0.28
N GLN A 118 -16.25 -5.59 1.00
CA GLN A 118 -17.36 -5.27 1.88
C GLN A 118 -17.58 -3.77 2.04
N SER A 119 -16.51 -2.98 2.10
CA SER A 119 -16.60 -1.52 2.21
C SER A 119 -17.17 -0.88 0.96
N VAL A 120 -16.79 -1.36 -0.22
CA VAL A 120 -17.33 -0.90 -1.50
C VAL A 120 -18.81 -1.25 -1.62
N GLN A 121 -19.19 -2.50 -1.35
CA GLN A 121 -20.59 -2.96 -1.37
C GLN A 121 -21.46 -2.16 -0.40
N HIS A 122 -20.97 -1.88 0.81
CA HIS A 122 -21.71 -1.09 1.79
C HIS A 122 -21.96 0.35 1.31
N PHE A 123 -21.00 0.96 0.65
CA PHE A 123 -21.16 2.28 0.07
C PHE A 123 -22.16 2.29 -1.10
N GLU A 124 -22.08 1.32 -2.01
CA GLU A 124 -23.02 1.18 -3.11
C GLU A 124 -24.47 1.03 -2.59
N GLN A 125 -24.66 0.20 -1.57
CA GLN A 125 -25.95 0.03 -0.90
C GLN A 125 -26.45 1.33 -0.26
N ALA A 126 -25.55 2.07 0.40
CA ALA A 126 -25.88 3.36 1.00
C ALA A 126 -26.29 4.39 -0.08
N LEU A 127 -25.58 4.41 -1.22
CA LEU A 127 -25.95 5.26 -2.35
C LEU A 127 -27.29 4.87 -2.97
N ALA A 128 -27.57 3.57 -3.10
CA ALA A 128 -28.82 3.09 -3.67
C ALA A 128 -30.07 3.56 -2.90
N ALA A 129 -29.93 3.94 -1.63
CA ALA A 129 -31.03 4.52 -0.84
C ALA A 129 -31.39 5.97 -1.24
N TYR A 130 -30.56 6.64 -2.02
CA TYR A 130 -30.80 8.01 -2.46
C TYR A 130 -31.45 8.06 -3.85
N SER A 131 -32.19 9.15 -4.14
CA SER A 131 -32.66 9.42 -5.49
C SER A 131 -31.48 9.69 -6.46
N PRO A 132 -31.63 9.48 -7.77
CA PRO A 132 -30.55 9.73 -8.74
C PRO A 132 -29.94 11.13 -8.65
N ALA A 133 -30.77 12.15 -8.39
CA ALA A 133 -30.30 13.52 -8.21
C ALA A 133 -29.47 13.70 -6.93
N GLN A 134 -29.82 13.01 -5.86
CA GLN A 134 -29.05 13.00 -4.60
C GLN A 134 -27.75 12.22 -4.75
N GLN A 135 -27.77 11.05 -5.40
CA GLN A 135 -26.57 10.27 -5.72
C GLN A 135 -25.56 11.10 -6.52
N HIS A 136 -26.03 11.82 -7.55
CA HIS A 136 -25.17 12.71 -8.34
C HIS A 136 -24.54 13.80 -7.46
N LYS A 137 -25.30 14.40 -6.52
CA LYS A 137 -24.76 15.40 -5.58
C LYS A 137 -23.71 14.79 -4.65
N VAL A 138 -23.93 13.57 -4.14
CA VAL A 138 -22.97 12.84 -3.29
C VAL A 138 -21.69 12.58 -4.07
N CYS A 139 -21.78 12.10 -5.30
CA CYS A 139 -20.62 11.86 -6.16
C CYS A 139 -19.84 13.14 -6.46
N ASN A 140 -20.54 14.23 -6.81
CA ASN A 140 -19.87 15.51 -7.05
C ASN A 140 -19.17 16.03 -5.77
N HIS A 141 -19.82 15.91 -4.61
CA HIS A 141 -19.23 16.31 -3.34
C HIS A 141 -18.01 15.45 -2.99
N LEU A 142 -18.07 14.13 -3.19
CA LEU A 142 -16.93 13.24 -3.01
C LEU A 142 -15.71 13.68 -3.84
N ILE A 143 -15.92 13.92 -5.14
CA ILE A 143 -14.87 14.38 -6.06
C ILE A 143 -14.22 15.69 -5.56
N LEU A 144 -15.04 16.65 -5.13
CA LEU A 144 -14.54 17.91 -4.58
C LEU A 144 -13.76 17.73 -3.29
N SER A 145 -14.27 16.91 -2.35
CA SER A 145 -13.59 16.62 -1.08
C SER A 145 -12.28 15.87 -1.27
N VAL A 146 -12.21 14.97 -2.26
CA VAL A 146 -10.95 14.29 -2.60
C VAL A 146 -9.94 15.29 -3.18
N ASN A 147 -10.36 16.14 -4.10
CA ASN A 147 -9.48 17.15 -4.70
C ASN A 147 -9.02 18.23 -3.69
N SER A 148 -9.79 18.48 -2.64
CA SER A 148 -9.38 19.43 -1.58
C SER A 148 -8.43 18.83 -0.53
N GLY A 149 -8.12 17.52 -0.62
CA GLY A 149 -7.27 16.81 0.33
C GLY A 149 -7.97 16.36 1.61
N GLU A 150 -9.28 16.58 1.76
CA GLU A 150 -10.03 16.08 2.94
C GLU A 150 -9.97 14.56 3.08
N TRP A 151 -9.76 13.85 1.95
CA TRP A 151 -9.65 12.40 1.89
C TRP A 151 -8.21 11.90 1.98
N ASP A 152 -7.23 12.77 2.17
CA ASP A 152 -5.85 12.34 2.32
C ASP A 152 -5.67 11.45 3.55
N VAL A 153 -4.78 10.47 3.43
CA VAL A 153 -4.51 9.48 4.48
C VAL A 153 -4.13 10.15 5.80
N GLN A 154 -3.35 11.21 5.74
CA GLN A 154 -2.95 11.99 6.93
C GLN A 154 -4.15 12.59 7.67
N HIS A 155 -5.25 12.91 7.00
CA HIS A 155 -6.46 13.47 7.60
C HIS A 155 -7.44 12.37 8.05
N LYS A 156 -7.74 11.42 7.17
CA LYS A 156 -8.72 10.37 7.45
C LYS A 156 -8.19 9.26 8.34
N GLN A 157 -6.88 8.99 8.29
CA GLN A 157 -6.21 7.92 9.02
C GLN A 157 -4.98 8.43 9.79
N ALA A 158 -5.09 9.58 10.45
CA ALA A 158 -3.98 10.29 11.11
C ALA A 158 -3.12 9.39 12.01
N LYS A 159 -3.75 8.52 12.81
CA LYS A 159 -3.03 7.59 13.67
C LYS A 159 -2.24 6.54 12.86
N ALA A 160 -2.86 5.96 11.82
CA ALA A 160 -2.19 4.99 10.95
C ALA A 160 -1.04 5.65 10.19
N PHE A 161 -1.28 6.85 9.64
CA PHE A 161 -0.26 7.65 8.97
C PHE A 161 0.97 7.88 9.88
N THR A 162 0.77 8.32 11.12
CA THR A 162 1.87 8.56 12.08
C THR A 162 2.63 7.25 12.40
N ILE A 163 1.93 6.12 12.60
CA ILE A 163 2.58 4.83 12.85
C ILE A 163 3.48 4.44 11.67
N LEU A 164 2.98 4.56 10.43
CA LEU A 164 3.75 4.18 9.25
C LEU A 164 4.94 5.13 9.01
N GLN A 165 4.79 6.42 9.24
CA GLN A 165 5.88 7.39 9.09
C GLN A 165 7.04 7.15 10.07
N ASN A 166 6.74 6.72 11.30
CA ASN A 166 7.74 6.49 12.34
C ASN A 166 8.38 5.08 12.27
N TYR A 167 7.93 4.20 11.39
CA TYR A 167 8.54 2.90 11.17
C TYR A 167 9.74 3.01 10.21
N HIS A 168 10.92 2.61 10.68
CA HIS A 168 12.20 2.68 9.94
C HIS A 168 12.74 1.28 9.64
#